data_aeea7e28c99f938bef4c8ca511ad0e00
#
_entry.id   aeea7e28c99f938bef4c8ca511ad0e00
#
_cell.length_a   1.000
_cell.length_b   1.000
_cell.length_c   1.000
_cell.angle_alpha   90.00
_cell.angle_beta   90.00
_cell.angle_gamma   90.00
#
_symmetry.space_group_name_H-M   'P 1'
#
loop_
_entity.id
_entity.type
_entity.pdbx_description
1 polymer ?
#
loop_
_entity_poly.entity_id
_entity_poly.type
_entity_poly.pdbx_seq_one_letter_code
_entity_poly.pdbx_strand_id
1 'polypeptide(L)'
;MEIPSNLQQELDRLWANYQQDLDAITEYACGLVEEVAGNADDTLEVIKDYTSVASQAANEYYDAVRTVWEKAGVDLPAFEHDNLIDLRRALRQVQGGFSNTDFNGLTYKQVISGEVHSGMTIWDLLPDITNVDTAQQLVADMIHSAARLTTQRNMRLDPTSPRWARVPRGETCEFCLMLASRGF
;
A
#
# COMPACT_ATOMS: atom_id res chain seq x y z
N MET A 1 12.55 22.27 -12.33
CA MET A 1 12.07 22.06 -13.71
C MET A 1 10.55 22.02 -13.64
N GLU A 2 9.86 22.92 -14.35
CA GLU A 2 8.40 22.85 -14.44
C GLU A 2 8.00 21.77 -15.45
N ILE A 3 7.08 20.92 -15.04
CA ILE A 3 6.54 19.89 -15.93
C ILE A 3 5.56 20.57 -16.89
N PRO A 4 5.63 20.32 -18.22
CA PRO A 4 4.64 20.78 -19.18
C PRO A 4 3.21 20.36 -18.77
N SER A 5 2.23 21.23 -18.99
CA SER A 5 0.84 21.00 -18.52
C SER A 5 0.21 19.72 -19.09
N ASN A 6 0.57 19.32 -20.29
CA ASN A 6 0.11 18.06 -20.90
C ASN A 6 0.66 16.82 -20.17
N LEU A 7 1.91 16.87 -19.71
CA LEU A 7 2.51 15.78 -18.94
C LEU A 7 1.96 15.73 -17.50
N GLN A 8 1.64 16.90 -16.93
CA GLN A 8 0.94 16.95 -15.65
C GLN A 8 -0.44 16.28 -15.75
N GLN A 9 -1.21 16.56 -16.79
CA GLN A 9 -2.49 15.90 -17.05
C GLN A 9 -2.34 14.38 -17.25
N GLU A 10 -1.25 13.94 -17.89
CA GLU A 10 -0.94 12.51 -18.04
C GLU A 10 -0.67 11.85 -16.68
N LEU A 11 0.12 12.49 -15.81
CA LEU A 11 0.36 12.01 -14.44
C LEU A 11 -0.94 11.94 -13.63
N ASP A 12 -1.80 12.94 -13.74
CA ASP A 12 -3.09 12.97 -13.03
C ASP A 12 -4.01 11.84 -13.48
N ARG A 13 -4.03 11.54 -14.79
CA ARG A 13 -4.78 10.43 -15.35
C ARG A 13 -4.22 9.07 -14.90
N LEU A 14 -2.89 8.90 -14.92
CA LEU A 14 -2.25 7.67 -14.43
C LEU A 14 -2.59 7.42 -12.96
N TRP A 15 -2.55 8.46 -12.14
CA TRP A 15 -2.95 8.35 -10.75
C TRP A 15 -4.42 7.94 -10.60
N ALA A 16 -5.33 8.57 -11.34
CA ALA A 16 -6.77 8.24 -11.28
C ALA A 16 -7.04 6.80 -11.70
N ASN A 17 -6.41 6.32 -12.77
CA ASN A 17 -6.53 4.94 -13.22
C ASN A 17 -5.99 3.96 -12.17
N TYR A 18 -4.82 4.23 -11.63
CA TYR A 18 -4.22 3.40 -10.58
C TYR A 18 -5.11 3.30 -9.32
N GLN A 19 -5.74 4.40 -8.91
CA GLN A 19 -6.70 4.36 -7.79
C GLN A 19 -7.92 3.52 -8.15
N GLN A 20 -8.46 3.66 -9.36
CA GLN A 20 -9.58 2.85 -9.83
C GLN A 20 -9.24 1.36 -9.88
N ASP A 21 -8.03 1.00 -10.31
CA ASP A 21 -7.55 -0.38 -10.31
C ASP A 21 -7.46 -0.95 -8.88
N LEU A 22 -6.91 -0.18 -7.93
CA LEU A 22 -6.84 -0.60 -6.53
C LEU A 22 -8.23 -0.75 -5.89
N ASP A 23 -9.16 0.15 -6.19
CA ASP A 23 -10.53 0.07 -5.72
C ASP A 23 -11.22 -1.19 -6.26
N ALA A 24 -11.07 -1.49 -7.55
CA ALA A 24 -11.61 -2.70 -8.18
C ALA A 24 -11.01 -3.99 -7.59
N ILE A 25 -9.69 -4.02 -7.38
CA ILE A 25 -8.99 -5.15 -6.73
C ILE A 25 -9.53 -5.36 -5.31
N THR A 26 -9.71 -4.28 -4.58
CA THR A 26 -10.20 -4.30 -3.20
C THR A 26 -11.64 -4.78 -3.12
N GLU A 27 -12.53 -4.24 -3.96
CA GLU A 27 -13.94 -4.62 -4.03
C GLU A 27 -14.09 -6.11 -4.34
N TYR A 28 -13.34 -6.60 -5.33
CA TYR A 28 -13.37 -8.02 -5.71
C TYR A 28 -12.86 -8.93 -4.59
N ALA A 29 -11.74 -8.58 -3.96
CA ALA A 29 -11.18 -9.35 -2.85
C ALA A 29 -12.11 -9.36 -1.62
N CYS A 30 -12.76 -8.23 -1.31
CA CYS A 30 -13.76 -8.16 -0.24
C CYS A 30 -14.98 -9.04 -0.53
N GLY A 31 -15.42 -9.15 -1.79
CA GLY A 31 -16.48 -10.07 -2.18
C GLY A 31 -16.10 -11.53 -1.96
N LEU A 32 -14.87 -11.94 -2.31
CA LEU A 32 -14.39 -13.30 -2.04
C LEU A 32 -14.30 -13.62 -0.54
N VAL A 33 -13.88 -12.65 0.27
CA VAL A 33 -13.81 -12.83 1.72
C VAL A 33 -15.19 -13.06 2.33
N GLU A 34 -16.24 -12.45 1.80
CA GLU A 34 -17.61 -12.71 2.21
C GLU A 34 -18.01 -14.17 2.00
N GLU A 35 -17.54 -14.79 0.90
CA GLU A 35 -17.82 -16.19 0.58
C GLU A 35 -17.08 -17.18 1.50
N VAL A 36 -15.88 -16.81 1.97
CA VAL A 36 -15.01 -17.66 2.81
C VAL A 36 -15.01 -17.27 4.29
N ALA A 37 -15.93 -16.40 4.69
CA ALA A 37 -15.98 -15.86 6.04
C ALA A 37 -15.95 -16.95 7.13
N GLY A 38 -15.07 -16.74 8.11
CA GLY A 38 -14.86 -17.72 9.21
C GLY A 38 -13.80 -18.77 8.93
N ASN A 39 -13.28 -18.88 7.71
CA ASN A 39 -12.13 -19.72 7.40
C ASN A 39 -10.86 -18.86 7.32
N ALA A 40 -9.98 -19.00 8.32
CA ALA A 40 -8.75 -18.20 8.41
C ALA A 40 -7.77 -18.51 7.26
N ASP A 41 -7.63 -19.76 6.88
CA ASP A 41 -6.68 -20.17 5.84
C ASP A 41 -7.12 -19.63 4.48
N ASP A 42 -8.40 -19.74 4.13
CA ASP A 42 -8.94 -19.21 2.87
C ASP A 42 -8.88 -17.67 2.83
N THR A 43 -9.16 -16.99 3.96
CA THR A 43 -9.00 -15.54 4.05
C THR A 43 -7.54 -15.11 3.85
N LEU A 44 -6.58 -15.84 4.40
CA LEU A 44 -5.16 -15.58 4.22
C LEU A 44 -4.70 -15.83 2.78
N GLU A 45 -5.29 -16.80 2.09
CA GLU A 45 -5.04 -17.05 0.67
C GLU A 45 -5.53 -15.87 -0.19
N VAL A 46 -6.73 -15.38 0.06
CA VAL A 46 -7.26 -14.16 -0.59
C VAL A 46 -6.31 -12.98 -0.35
N ILE A 47 -5.88 -12.74 0.88
CA ILE A 47 -4.92 -11.67 1.20
C ILE A 47 -3.63 -11.84 0.38
N LYS A 48 -3.07 -13.04 0.33
CA LYS A 48 -1.83 -13.31 -0.40
C LYS A 48 -1.96 -13.02 -1.88
N ASP A 49 -3.04 -13.50 -2.50
CA ASP A 49 -3.24 -13.37 -3.93
C ASP A 49 -3.48 -11.90 -4.33
N TYR A 50 -4.38 -11.21 -3.63
CA TYR A 50 -4.74 -9.85 -4.00
C TYR A 50 -3.73 -8.79 -3.56
N THR A 51 -2.94 -9.02 -2.53
CA THR A 51 -1.76 -8.18 -2.27
C THR A 51 -0.70 -8.33 -3.36
N SER A 52 -0.59 -9.51 -3.99
CA SER A 52 0.28 -9.71 -5.15
C SER A 52 -0.21 -8.91 -6.36
N VAL A 53 -1.51 -8.97 -6.67
CA VAL A 53 -2.13 -8.20 -7.76
C VAL A 53 -1.96 -6.70 -7.53
N ALA A 54 -2.20 -6.21 -6.31
CA ALA A 54 -2.01 -4.81 -5.96
C ALA A 54 -0.56 -4.34 -6.08
N SER A 55 0.40 -5.20 -5.77
CA SER A 55 1.82 -4.92 -5.96
C SER A 55 2.20 -4.84 -7.43
N GLN A 56 1.62 -5.68 -8.26
CA GLN A 56 1.82 -5.60 -9.71
C GLN A 56 1.25 -4.28 -10.26
N ALA A 57 0.04 -3.91 -9.90
CA ALA A 57 -0.56 -2.62 -10.28
C ALA A 57 0.31 -1.43 -9.84
N ALA A 58 0.92 -1.50 -8.65
CA ALA A 58 1.84 -0.47 -8.16
C ALA A 58 3.14 -0.41 -8.98
N ASN A 59 3.67 -1.54 -9.44
CA ASN A 59 4.82 -1.57 -10.33
C ASN A 59 4.50 -0.95 -11.69
N GLU A 60 3.37 -1.33 -12.29
CA GLU A 60 2.91 -0.80 -13.58
C GLU A 60 2.68 0.72 -13.51
N TYR A 61 2.07 1.19 -12.43
CA TYR A 61 1.93 2.63 -12.19
C TYR A 61 3.28 3.33 -12.06
N TYR A 62 4.23 2.73 -11.33
CA TYR A 62 5.58 3.29 -11.17
C TYR A 62 6.30 3.44 -12.49
N ASP A 63 6.26 2.42 -13.37
CA ASP A 63 6.86 2.45 -14.69
C ASP A 63 6.21 3.48 -15.61
N ALA A 64 4.88 3.58 -15.55
CA ALA A 64 4.14 4.58 -16.31
C ALA A 64 4.53 6.00 -15.90
N VAL A 65 4.71 6.26 -14.61
CA VAL A 65 5.21 7.55 -14.10
C VAL A 65 6.62 7.83 -14.59
N ARG A 66 7.53 6.84 -14.56
CA ARG A 66 8.89 6.98 -15.11
C ARG A 66 8.86 7.35 -16.60
N THR A 67 8.00 6.69 -17.38
CA THR A 67 7.82 6.99 -18.81
C THR A 67 7.40 8.44 -19.06
N VAL A 68 6.55 9.02 -18.21
CA VAL A 68 6.19 10.45 -18.30
C VAL A 68 7.40 11.36 -18.04
N TRP A 69 8.23 11.01 -17.07
CA TRP A 69 9.45 11.78 -16.80
C TRP A 69 10.49 11.68 -17.93
N GLU A 70 10.60 10.52 -18.57
CA GLU A 70 11.43 10.37 -19.79
C GLU A 70 10.94 11.27 -20.93
N LYS A 71 9.62 11.34 -21.15
CA LYS A 71 9.00 12.29 -22.11
C LYS A 71 9.27 13.75 -21.74
N ALA A 72 9.45 14.04 -20.45
CA ALA A 72 9.86 15.37 -19.97
C ALA A 72 11.36 15.65 -20.19
N GLY A 73 12.12 14.72 -20.74
CA GLY A 73 13.55 14.86 -21.02
C GLY A 73 14.45 14.47 -19.85
N VAL A 74 13.93 13.78 -18.85
CA VAL A 74 14.74 13.21 -17.75
C VAL A 74 15.37 11.92 -18.23
N ASP A 75 16.69 11.81 -18.16
CA ASP A 75 17.40 10.56 -18.44
C ASP A 75 17.28 9.63 -17.23
N LEU A 76 16.55 8.51 -17.42
CA LEU A 76 16.28 7.53 -16.38
C LEU A 76 17.02 6.22 -16.68
N PRO A 77 17.96 5.80 -15.84
CA PRO A 77 18.63 4.51 -16.01
C PRO A 77 17.63 3.34 -15.91
N ALA A 78 18.00 2.22 -16.51
CA ALA A 78 17.21 1.00 -16.39
C ALA A 78 17.00 0.61 -14.92
N PHE A 79 15.81 0.10 -14.62
CA PHE A 79 15.39 -0.25 -13.28
C PHE A 79 14.59 -1.57 -13.32
N GLU A 80 14.88 -2.47 -12.39
CA GLU A 80 14.16 -3.73 -12.26
C GLU A 80 13.45 -3.76 -10.90
N HIS A 81 12.19 -4.17 -10.92
CA HIS A 81 11.38 -4.32 -9.72
C HIS A 81 11.79 -5.55 -8.92
N ASP A 82 11.82 -5.41 -7.60
CA ASP A 82 11.82 -6.54 -6.69
C ASP A 82 10.35 -6.93 -6.38
N ASN A 83 9.93 -8.06 -6.95
CA ASN A 83 8.54 -8.52 -6.85
C ASN A 83 8.21 -9.24 -5.52
N LEU A 84 9.12 -9.23 -4.56
CA LEU A 84 8.87 -9.85 -3.27
C LEU A 84 7.99 -8.98 -2.38
N ILE A 85 6.80 -9.49 -2.06
CA ILE A 85 5.89 -8.88 -1.09
C ILE A 85 6.20 -9.48 0.28
N ASP A 86 6.54 -8.62 1.23
CA ASP A 86 6.64 -9.01 2.63
C ASP A 86 5.28 -8.83 3.31
N LEU A 87 4.46 -9.90 3.27
CA LEU A 87 3.13 -9.91 3.90
C LEU A 87 3.19 -9.64 5.41
N ARG A 88 4.26 -10.10 6.09
CA ARG A 88 4.44 -9.83 7.52
C ARG A 88 4.65 -8.33 7.77
N ARG A 89 5.39 -7.67 6.88
CA ARG A 89 5.60 -6.23 6.96
C ARG A 89 4.32 -5.46 6.65
N ALA A 90 3.54 -5.89 5.65
CA ALA A 90 2.24 -5.30 5.36
C ALA A 90 1.29 -5.43 6.56
N LEU A 91 1.18 -6.61 7.14
CA LEU A 91 0.34 -6.86 8.31
C LEU A 91 0.77 -6.00 9.52
N ARG A 92 2.07 -5.88 9.79
CA ARG A 92 2.57 -4.99 10.85
C ARG A 92 2.18 -3.53 10.62
N GLN A 93 2.20 -3.06 9.38
CA GLN A 93 1.78 -1.70 9.06
C GLN A 93 0.28 -1.50 9.29
N VAL A 94 -0.52 -2.46 8.87
CA VAL A 94 -1.97 -2.42 9.08
C VAL A 94 -2.29 -2.38 10.57
N GLN A 95 -1.76 -3.31 11.34
CA GLN A 95 -2.00 -3.36 12.79
C GLN A 95 -1.45 -2.15 13.54
N GLY A 96 -0.29 -1.65 13.16
CA GLY A 96 0.30 -0.46 13.76
C GLY A 96 -0.47 0.84 13.44
N GLY A 97 -1.33 0.83 12.42
CA GLY A 97 -2.20 1.95 12.05
C GLY A 97 -3.44 2.10 12.93
N PHE A 98 -3.85 1.05 13.64
CA PHE A 98 -5.11 1.04 14.38
C PHE A 98 -5.03 1.71 15.76
N SER A 99 -3.89 1.63 16.44
CA SER A 99 -3.66 2.32 17.72
C SER A 99 -2.20 2.26 18.13
N ASN A 100 -1.84 3.01 19.18
CA ASN A 100 -0.53 2.88 19.83
C ASN A 100 -0.40 1.58 20.66
N THR A 101 -1.49 0.87 20.84
CA THR A 101 -1.57 -0.46 21.42
C THR A 101 -2.26 -1.39 20.44
N ASP A 102 -1.78 -2.59 20.32
CA ASP A 102 -2.34 -3.58 19.45
C ASP A 102 -3.52 -4.34 20.08
N PHE A 103 -4.07 -5.28 19.30
CA PHE A 103 -5.17 -6.12 19.73
C PHE A 103 -4.86 -7.03 20.92
N ASN A 104 -3.61 -7.32 21.21
CA ASN A 104 -3.17 -8.26 22.25
C ASN A 104 -2.30 -7.61 23.32
N GLY A 105 -2.38 -6.29 23.46
CA GLY A 105 -1.63 -5.54 24.47
C GLY A 105 -0.18 -5.25 24.10
N LEU A 106 0.22 -5.48 22.83
CA LEU A 106 1.52 -5.05 22.31
C LEU A 106 1.47 -3.57 21.97
N THR A 107 2.57 -2.88 22.17
CA THR A 107 2.70 -1.49 21.73
C THR A 107 3.00 -1.44 20.23
N TYR A 108 2.67 -0.32 19.59
CA TYR A 108 3.04 -0.05 18.20
C TYR A 108 4.53 -0.34 17.92
N LYS A 109 5.42 0.05 18.84
CA LYS A 109 6.85 -0.22 18.72
C LYS A 109 7.18 -1.71 18.70
N GLN A 110 6.51 -2.51 19.52
CA GLN A 110 6.70 -3.96 19.58
C GLN A 110 6.19 -4.63 18.30
N VAL A 111 5.05 -4.18 17.78
CA VAL A 111 4.51 -4.69 16.51
C VAL A 111 5.46 -4.39 15.35
N ILE A 112 5.98 -3.17 15.25
CA ILE A 112 6.92 -2.77 14.18
C ILE A 112 8.26 -3.50 14.29
N SER A 113 8.80 -3.67 15.51
CA SER A 113 10.06 -4.38 15.72
C SER A 113 9.95 -5.88 15.46
N GLY A 114 8.71 -6.41 15.37
CA GLY A 114 8.45 -7.83 15.27
C GLY A 114 8.61 -8.56 16.59
N GLU A 115 8.70 -7.83 17.69
CA GLU A 115 8.62 -8.41 19.04
C GLU A 115 7.18 -8.85 19.26
N VAL A 116 6.99 -10.17 19.33
CA VAL A 116 5.75 -10.80 19.74
C VAL A 116 5.98 -11.51 21.07
N HIS A 117 4.93 -11.69 21.85
CA HIS A 117 5.03 -12.48 23.07
C HIS A 117 5.55 -13.89 22.73
N SER A 118 6.32 -14.45 23.64
CA SER A 118 6.90 -15.79 23.47
C SER A 118 5.84 -16.81 23.08
N GLY A 119 6.02 -17.46 21.94
CA GLY A 119 5.10 -18.46 21.42
C GLY A 119 4.01 -17.93 20.49
N MET A 120 3.85 -16.62 20.34
CA MET A 120 2.90 -16.04 19.37
C MET A 120 3.56 -15.84 18.02
N THR A 121 2.83 -16.14 16.97
CA THR A 121 3.18 -15.79 15.60
C THR A 121 2.51 -14.45 15.22
N ILE A 122 2.95 -13.83 14.13
CA ILE A 122 2.28 -12.61 13.64
C ILE A 122 0.82 -12.87 13.25
N TRP A 123 0.48 -14.11 12.93
CA TRP A 123 -0.87 -14.55 12.58
C TRP A 123 -1.79 -14.61 13.79
N ASP A 124 -1.24 -14.78 14.99
CA ASP A 124 -2.00 -14.73 16.25
C ASP A 124 -2.46 -13.30 16.60
N LEU A 125 -1.92 -12.31 15.87
CA LEU A 125 -2.31 -10.90 15.96
C LEU A 125 -3.43 -10.51 14.98
N LEU A 126 -3.95 -11.45 14.19
CA LEU A 126 -5.06 -11.17 13.30
C LEU A 126 -6.31 -10.77 14.10
N PRO A 127 -7.09 -9.81 13.61
CA PRO A 127 -8.39 -9.51 14.19
C PRO A 127 -9.33 -10.72 14.06
N ASP A 128 -10.49 -10.65 14.70
CA ASP A 128 -11.52 -11.68 14.56
C ASP A 128 -12.08 -11.68 13.13
N ILE A 129 -11.48 -12.52 12.28
CA ILE A 129 -11.88 -12.71 10.88
C ILE A 129 -13.12 -13.59 10.69
N THR A 130 -13.74 -14.07 11.78
CA THR A 130 -15.07 -14.68 11.72
C THR A 130 -16.16 -13.63 11.50
N ASN A 131 -15.87 -12.37 11.83
CA ASN A 131 -16.71 -11.24 11.48
C ASN A 131 -16.35 -10.77 10.06
N VAL A 132 -17.32 -10.83 9.14
CA VAL A 132 -17.14 -10.47 7.73
C VAL A 132 -16.62 -9.05 7.55
N ASP A 133 -17.22 -8.07 8.23
CA ASP A 133 -16.80 -6.66 8.12
C ASP A 133 -15.34 -6.46 8.54
N THR A 134 -14.94 -7.14 9.62
CA THR A 134 -13.55 -7.10 10.12
C THR A 134 -12.59 -7.78 9.13
N ALA A 135 -12.98 -8.89 8.53
CA ALA A 135 -12.18 -9.59 7.55
C ALA A 135 -12.04 -8.77 6.26
N GLN A 136 -13.12 -8.16 5.76
CA GLN A 136 -13.10 -7.27 4.60
C GLN A 136 -12.22 -6.04 4.84
N GLN A 137 -12.34 -5.41 6.03
CA GLN A 137 -11.47 -4.28 6.39
C GLN A 137 -9.99 -4.69 6.41
N LEU A 138 -9.67 -5.86 6.99
CA LEU A 138 -8.29 -6.37 7.00
C LEU A 138 -7.77 -6.56 5.58
N VAL A 139 -8.54 -7.19 4.70
CA VAL A 139 -8.15 -7.44 3.31
C VAL A 139 -7.91 -6.13 2.57
N ALA A 140 -8.83 -5.16 2.69
CA ALA A 140 -8.68 -3.84 2.08
C ALA A 140 -7.39 -3.14 2.56
N ASP A 141 -7.16 -3.12 3.87
CA ASP A 141 -5.97 -2.49 4.45
C ASP A 141 -4.67 -3.19 4.01
N MET A 142 -4.69 -4.52 3.88
CA MET A 142 -3.55 -5.30 3.39
C MET A 142 -3.23 -5.00 1.93
N ILE A 143 -4.24 -4.90 1.06
CA ILE A 143 -4.11 -4.55 -0.36
C ILE A 143 -3.46 -3.17 -0.50
N HIS A 144 -4.03 -2.16 0.15
CA HIS A 144 -3.49 -0.78 0.10
C HIS A 144 -2.09 -0.68 0.72
N SER A 145 -1.81 -1.44 1.78
CA SER A 145 -0.48 -1.48 2.39
C SER A 145 0.54 -2.14 1.48
N ALA A 146 0.19 -3.22 0.79
CA ALA A 146 1.07 -3.89 -0.15
C ALA A 146 1.43 -2.98 -1.34
N ALA A 147 0.44 -2.31 -1.92
CA ALA A 147 0.64 -1.35 -3.00
C ALA A 147 1.58 -0.20 -2.59
N ARG A 148 1.35 0.39 -1.41
CA ARG A 148 2.19 1.46 -0.85
C ARG A 148 3.62 0.98 -0.56
N LEU A 149 3.78 -0.21 0.02
CA LEU A 149 5.09 -0.79 0.30
C LEU A 149 5.87 -1.08 -0.97
N THR A 150 5.19 -1.55 -2.01
CA THR A 150 5.79 -1.78 -3.34
C THR A 150 6.30 -0.48 -3.93
N THR A 151 5.48 0.58 -3.93
CA THR A 151 5.93 1.90 -4.39
C THR A 151 7.13 2.41 -3.59
N GLN A 152 7.12 2.30 -2.27
CA GLN A 152 8.24 2.70 -1.42
C GLN A 152 9.52 1.89 -1.70
N ARG A 153 9.37 0.60 -2.00
CA ARG A 153 10.49 -0.27 -2.37
C ARG A 153 11.07 0.16 -3.70
N ASN A 154 10.24 0.37 -4.71
CA ASN A 154 10.67 0.85 -6.02
C ASN A 154 11.46 2.16 -5.91
N MET A 155 10.96 3.12 -5.13
CA MET A 155 11.68 4.37 -4.89
C MET A 155 13.06 4.19 -4.24
N ARG A 156 13.23 3.17 -3.40
CA ARG A 156 14.53 2.89 -2.76
C ARG A 156 15.50 2.17 -3.68
N LEU A 157 14.98 1.35 -4.60
CA LEU A 157 15.78 0.58 -5.55
C LEU A 157 16.10 1.38 -6.81
N ASP A 158 15.29 2.38 -7.14
CA ASP A 158 15.48 3.24 -8.30
C ASP A 158 16.78 4.04 -8.17
N PRO A 159 17.71 3.88 -9.14
CA PRO A 159 19.00 4.55 -9.12
C PRO A 159 18.90 6.09 -9.08
N THR A 160 17.78 6.65 -9.55
CA THR A 160 17.53 8.09 -9.52
C THR A 160 17.21 8.62 -8.12
N SER A 161 16.94 7.73 -7.15
CA SER A 161 16.57 8.07 -5.78
C SER A 161 15.43 9.09 -5.73
N PRO A 162 14.29 8.82 -6.38
CA PRO A 162 13.20 9.78 -6.48
C PRO A 162 12.65 10.07 -5.07
N ARG A 163 12.17 11.30 -4.92
CA ARG A 163 11.46 11.72 -3.70
C ARG A 163 9.98 11.82 -3.98
N TRP A 164 9.18 11.49 -3.00
CA TRP A 164 7.75 11.69 -3.06
C TRP A 164 7.32 12.80 -2.10
N ALA A 165 6.26 13.48 -2.44
CA ALA A 165 5.65 14.48 -1.58
C ALA A 165 4.15 14.21 -1.48
N ARG A 166 3.57 14.59 -0.35
CA ARG A 166 2.12 14.63 -0.21
C ARG A 166 1.59 15.82 -0.98
N VAL A 167 0.80 15.57 -2.00
CA VAL A 167 0.13 16.63 -2.76
C VAL A 167 -1.33 16.64 -2.35
N PRO A 168 -1.79 17.67 -1.61
CA PRO A 168 -3.21 17.83 -1.30
C PRO A 168 -3.98 18.03 -2.60
N ARG A 169 -5.11 17.33 -2.75
CA ARG A 169 -5.99 17.46 -3.91
C ARG A 169 -7.40 17.82 -3.44
N GLY A 170 -8.05 18.74 -4.17
CA GLY A 170 -9.41 19.19 -3.85
C GLY A 170 -9.49 19.96 -2.53
N GLU A 171 -10.68 19.94 -1.92
CA GLU A 171 -10.90 20.53 -0.60
C GLU A 171 -10.18 19.70 0.48
N THR A 172 -9.07 20.20 0.93
CA THR A 172 -8.18 19.50 1.88
C THR A 172 -8.24 20.21 3.22
N CYS A 173 -8.42 19.44 4.31
CA CYS A 173 -8.43 19.98 5.66
C CYS A 173 -7.06 20.57 6.05
N GLU A 174 -7.06 21.53 7.00
CA GLU A 174 -5.84 22.21 7.47
C GLU A 174 -4.76 21.24 7.97
N PHE A 175 -5.14 20.14 8.60
CA PHE A 175 -4.20 19.11 9.04
C PHE A 175 -3.49 18.44 7.87
N CYS A 176 -4.21 18.11 6.80
CA CYS A 176 -3.61 17.53 5.59
C CYS A 176 -2.69 18.52 4.87
N LEU A 177 -3.07 19.81 4.83
CA LEU A 177 -2.22 20.88 4.30
C LEU A 177 -0.94 21.04 5.11
N MET A 178 -1.05 21.02 6.44
CA MET A 178 0.10 21.05 7.34
C MET A 178 1.03 19.85 7.12
N LEU A 179 0.49 18.64 6.97
CA LEU A 179 1.31 17.45 6.69
C LEU A 179 1.99 17.53 5.32
N ALA A 180 1.32 18.07 4.30
CA ALA A 180 1.90 18.26 2.98
C ALA A 180 3.02 19.32 2.99
N SER A 181 2.88 20.38 3.80
CA SER A 181 3.86 21.47 3.89
C SER A 181 5.16 21.09 4.61
N ARG A 182 5.15 20.03 5.43
CA ARG A 182 6.33 19.64 6.21
C ARG A 182 7.44 19.01 5.39
N GLY A 183 7.19 18.66 4.12
CA GLY A 183 8.18 18.03 3.24
C GLY A 183 8.82 16.77 3.87
N PHE A 184 9.39 15.90 3.08
CA PHE A 184 10.21 14.78 3.57
C PHE A 184 11.64 14.98 3.09
#